data_c6f7498b886f5a803dfa46375f94f3f3
#
_entry.id   c6f7498b886f5a803dfa46375f94f3f3
#
_cell.length_a   1.000
_cell.length_b   1.000
_cell.length_c   1.000
_cell.angle_alpha   90.00
_cell.angle_beta   90.00
_cell.angle_gamma   90.00
#
_symmetry.space_group_name_H-M   'P 1'
#
loop_
_entity.id
_entity.type
_entity.pdbx_description
1 polymer ?
#
loop_
_entity_poly.entity_id
_entity_poly.type
_entity_poly.pdbx_seq_one_letter_code
_entity_poly.pdbx_strand_id
1 'polypeptide(L)' 'MKEFNFTFKDYYINITHYLTGVVCASVRSDNDYFTKKYIDYTRTEIIDKVKQLINERTAK' A
#
# COMPACT_ATOMS: atom_id res chain seq x y z
N MET A 1 -5.35 -16.39 -1.24
CA MET A 1 -5.40 -14.92 -1.19
C MET A 1 -5.38 -14.47 0.26
N LYS A 2 -4.52 -13.53 0.58
CA LYS A 2 -4.41 -12.98 1.93
C LYS A 2 -4.54 -11.47 1.88
N GLU A 3 -5.19 -10.91 2.88
CA GLU A 3 -5.37 -9.47 3.01
C GLU A 3 -4.93 -8.99 4.38
N PHE A 4 -4.38 -7.80 4.41
CA PHE A 4 -4.19 -7.09 5.68
C PHE A 4 -4.31 -5.60 5.40
N ASN A 5 -4.56 -4.83 6.44
CA ASN A 5 -4.68 -3.39 6.30
C ASN A 5 -4.04 -2.69 7.48
N PHE A 6 -3.72 -1.41 7.26
CA PHE A 6 -3.13 -0.57 8.29
C PHE A 6 -3.38 0.89 7.91
N THR A 7 -3.09 1.77 8.85
CA THR A 7 -3.19 3.20 8.61
C THR A 7 -1.82 3.85 8.77
N PHE A 8 -1.61 4.93 8.03
CA PHE A 8 -0.37 5.68 8.10
C PHE A 8 -0.66 7.13 7.71
N LYS A 9 -0.42 8.07 8.59
CA LYS A 9 -0.75 9.49 8.41
C LYS A 9 -2.21 9.62 7.98
N ASP A 10 -3.03 9.89 7.86
CA ASP A 10 -4.44 9.98 7.48
C ASP A 10 -4.83 9.08 6.29
N TYR A 11 -3.96 8.15 5.92
CA TYR A 11 -4.25 7.21 4.84
C TYR A 11 -4.62 5.85 5.38
N TYR A 12 -5.57 5.22 4.71
CA TYR A 12 -6.00 3.87 4.99
C TYR A 12 -5.49 2.98 3.87
N ILE A 13 -4.73 1.95 4.22
CA ILE A 13 -4.07 1.07 3.25
C ILE A 13 -4.62 -0.34 3.37
N ASN A 14 -4.99 -0.92 2.24
CA ASN A 14 -5.40 -2.32 2.16
C ASN A 14 -4.44 -3.05 1.22
N ILE A 15 -3.84 -4.13 1.69
CA ILE A 15 -2.89 -4.92 0.93
C ILE A 15 -3.49 -6.30 0.67
N THR A 16 -3.50 -6.72 -0.58
CA THR A 16 -4.01 -8.03 -0.97
C THR A 16 -2.90 -8.83 -1.65
N HIS A 17 -2.59 -9.99 -1.11
CA HIS A 17 -1.63 -10.93 -1.69
C HIS A 17 -2.37 -11.99 -2.48
N TYR A 18 -2.08 -12.11 -3.75
CA TYR A 18 -2.66 -13.15 -4.61
C TYR A 18 -1.73 -14.35 -4.67
N LEU A 19 -2.30 -15.50 -5.01
CA LEU A 19 -1.53 -16.74 -5.09
C LEU A 19 -0.45 -16.71 -6.18
N THR A 20 -0.62 -15.85 -7.15
CA THR A 20 0.35 -15.71 -8.26
C THR A 20 1.60 -14.92 -7.88
N GLY A 21 1.68 -14.44 -6.65
CA GLY A 21 2.81 -13.60 -6.22
C GLY A 21 2.60 -12.12 -6.43
N VAL A 22 1.48 -11.75 -7.04
CA VAL A 22 1.14 -10.34 -7.23
C VAL A 22 0.55 -9.79 -5.94
N VAL A 23 0.90 -8.56 -5.61
CA VAL A 23 0.38 -7.87 -4.44
C VAL A 23 -0.22 -6.55 -4.89
N CYS A 24 -1.45 -6.29 -4.47
CA CYS A 24 -2.13 -5.03 -4.77
C CYS A 24 -2.25 -4.21 -3.50
N ALA A 25 -1.84 -2.96 -3.57
CA ALA A 25 -1.98 -2.01 -2.47
C ALA A 25 -3.00 -0.94 -2.87
N SER A 26 -4.05 -0.80 -2.08
CA SER A 26 -5.03 0.26 -2.24
C SER A 26 -4.84 1.26 -1.12
N VAL A 27 -4.63 2.51 -1.48
CA VAL A 27 -4.31 3.57 -0.52
C VAL A 27 -5.30 4.70 -0.70
N ARG A 28 -5.96 5.10 0.37
CA ARG A 28 -6.96 6.16 0.28
C ARG A 28 -6.97 7.06 1.51
N SER A 29 -7.37 8.29 1.27
CA SER A 29 -7.66 9.26 2.33
C SER A 29 -8.90 10.05 1.90
N ASP A 30 -9.24 11.08 2.65
CA ASP A 30 -10.39 11.91 2.32
C ASP A 30 -10.27 12.57 0.96
N ASN A 31 -9.06 12.89 0.55
CA ASN A 31 -8.82 13.68 -0.68
C ASN A 31 -7.95 12.96 -1.70
N ASP A 32 -7.61 11.70 -1.47
CA ASP A 32 -6.65 11.02 -2.33
C ASP A 32 -6.94 9.52 -2.39
N TYR A 33 -6.69 8.94 -3.54
CA TYR A 33 -6.85 7.51 -3.73
C TYR A 33 -5.92 7.05 -4.83
N PHE A 34 -5.16 6.00 -4.57
CA PHE A 34 -4.33 5.40 -5.61
C PHE A 34 -4.10 3.93 -5.29
N THR A 35 -3.71 3.18 -6.32
CA THR A 35 -3.37 1.77 -6.17
C THR A 35 -2.00 1.52 -6.77
N LYS A 36 -1.33 0.49 -6.24
CA LYS A 36 -0.04 0.05 -6.75
C LYS A 36 -0.01 -1.46 -6.79
N LYS A 37 0.72 -2.01 -7.75
CA LYS A 37 0.95 -3.45 -7.84
C LYS A 37 2.42 -3.74 -7.66
N TYR A 38 2.71 -4.82 -6.94
CA TYR A 38 4.07 -5.27 -6.70
C TYR A 38 4.16 -6.75 -7.01
N ILE A 39 5.32 -7.21 -7.43
CA ILE A 39 5.56 -8.61 -7.74
C ILE A 39 6.80 -9.05 -6.97
N ASP A 40 6.69 -10.19 -6.25
CA ASP A 40 7.80 -10.79 -5.51
C ASP A 40 8.38 -9.90 -4.41
N TYR A 41 7.53 -9.07 -3.81
CA TYR A 41 7.93 -8.26 -2.66
C TYR A 41 7.45 -8.92 -1.38
N THR A 42 8.23 -8.81 -0.32
CA THR A 42 7.80 -9.26 1.00
C THR A 42 6.84 -8.23 1.59
N ARG A 43 6.12 -8.67 2.64
CA ARG A 43 5.17 -7.80 3.33
C ARG A 43 5.85 -6.53 3.85
N THR A 44 7.02 -6.70 4.48
CA THR A 44 7.77 -5.56 5.04
C THR A 44 8.18 -4.58 3.94
N GLU A 45 8.63 -5.10 2.81
CA GLU A 45 9.04 -4.26 1.69
C GLU A 45 7.86 -3.45 1.15
N ILE A 46 6.69 -4.08 1.05
CA ILE A 46 5.51 -3.40 0.54
C ILE A 46 5.07 -2.29 1.50
N ILE A 47 5.08 -2.56 2.80
CA ILE A 47 4.73 -1.57 3.80
C ILE A 47 5.67 -0.37 3.70
N ASP A 48 6.97 -0.61 3.58
CA ASP A 48 7.95 0.46 3.45
C ASP A 48 7.75 1.27 2.17
N LYS A 49 7.46 0.59 1.05
CA LYS A 49 7.22 1.26 -0.23
C LYS A 49 5.98 2.13 -0.18
N VAL A 50 4.91 1.63 0.40
CA VAL A 50 3.67 2.38 0.51
C VAL A 50 3.86 3.61 1.40
N LYS A 51 4.54 3.45 2.52
CA LYS A 51 4.82 4.58 3.41
C LYS A 51 5.65 5.65 2.69
N GLN A 52 6.61 5.22 1.89
CA GLN A 52 7.45 6.12 1.12
C GLN A 52 6.61 6.93 0.12
N LEU A 53 5.70 6.26 -0.58
CA LEU A 53 4.81 6.93 -1.52
C LEU A 53 3.93 7.97 -0.82
N ILE A 54 3.40 7.61 0.34
CA ILE A 54 2.57 8.53 1.11
C ILE A 54 3.39 9.73 1.57
N ASN A 55 4.62 9.50 2.03
CA ASN A 55 5.49 10.60 2.44
C ASN A 55 5.78 11.56 1.28
N GLU A 56 5.97 11.03 0.08
CA GLU A 56 6.20 11.86 -1.09
C GLU A 56 4.98 12.69 -1.45
N ARG A 57 3.79 12.10 -1.30
CA ARG A 57 2.55 12.80 -1.62
C ARG A 57 2.21 13.88 -0.59
N THR A 58 2.65 13.71 0.63
CA THR A 58 2.35 14.66 1.72
C THR A 58 3.48 15.64 2.00
N ALA A 59 4.64 15.44 1.41
CA ALA A 59 5.82 16.29 1.59
C ALA A 59 5.77 17.48 0.63
N LYS A 60 5.09 18.52 1.05
CA LYS A 60 5.01 19.74 0.23
C LYS A 60 5.33 20.96 1.02
#